data_f3ee95f436314815ca78195fb76d07d4
#
_entry.id   f3ee95f436314815ca78195fb76d07d4
#
_cell.length_a   1.000
_cell.length_b   1.000
_cell.length_c   1.000
_cell.angle_alpha   90.00
_cell.angle_beta   90.00
_cell.angle_gamma   90.00
#
_symmetry.space_group_name_H-M   'P 1'
#
loop_
_entity.id
_entity.type
_entity.pdbx_description
1 polymer ?
#
loop_
_entity_poly.entity_id
_entity_poly.type
_entity_poly.pdbx_seq_one_letter_code
_entity_poly.pdbx_strand_id
1 'polypeptide(L)'
;RLHPAQSVADFKVRALSAALDDANRKRALTAIGYNATQEAADAMLEVAAKTDKAVKAEALWWLLNRKDSSWKDFGVNAALKARGIYDPEAVELTGATIPAAEAPKFTVADVLALKGDVTRGGEKFASVCSSCHRAGDVGTEYAPSLNGWAKRQTTEVFLNSVINPSADIAQGFNGTQIKLKSGDEIHGLVLSEGDPLIVQSAGGLTQTVPRNRIAERKGLGRSLMLSADQLGLTPQDLADLNAWLKTK
;
A
#
# COMPACT_ATOMS: atom_id res chain seq x y z
N ARG A 1 -20.93 -6.27 -17.74
CA ARG A 1 -21.67 -7.53 -18.05
C ARG A 1 -21.03 -8.64 -17.25
N LEU A 2 -21.84 -9.41 -16.48
CA LEU A 2 -21.40 -10.64 -15.85
C LEU A 2 -21.07 -11.65 -16.93
N HIS A 3 -19.93 -12.30 -16.84
CA HIS A 3 -19.58 -13.39 -17.76
C HIS A 3 -20.39 -14.65 -17.40
N PRO A 4 -20.94 -15.38 -18.39
CA PRO A 4 -21.64 -16.63 -18.12
C PRO A 4 -20.76 -17.65 -17.44
N ALA A 5 -21.30 -18.45 -16.53
CA ALA A 5 -20.56 -19.53 -15.85
C ALA A 5 -19.90 -20.52 -16.84
N GLN A 6 -20.56 -20.77 -17.98
CA GLN A 6 -20.05 -21.61 -19.05
C GLN A 6 -18.72 -21.13 -19.63
N SER A 7 -18.39 -19.85 -19.51
CA SER A 7 -17.14 -19.27 -19.98
C SER A 7 -15.94 -19.51 -19.05
N VAL A 8 -16.16 -20.04 -17.83
CA VAL A 8 -15.10 -20.26 -16.84
C VAL A 8 -13.99 -21.16 -17.39
N ALA A 9 -14.35 -22.23 -18.10
CA ALA A 9 -13.37 -23.16 -18.68
C ALA A 9 -12.46 -22.46 -19.70
N ASP A 10 -13.02 -21.62 -20.57
CA ASP A 10 -12.25 -20.87 -21.58
C ASP A 10 -11.34 -19.84 -20.92
N PHE A 11 -11.82 -19.12 -19.91
CA PHE A 11 -11.00 -18.17 -19.15
C PHE A 11 -9.87 -18.87 -18.38
N LYS A 12 -10.12 -20.06 -17.82
CA LYS A 12 -9.06 -20.87 -17.20
C LYS A 12 -7.95 -21.23 -18.19
N VAL A 13 -8.31 -21.70 -19.37
CA VAL A 13 -7.32 -21.99 -20.45
C VAL A 13 -6.49 -20.75 -20.77
N ARG A 14 -7.12 -19.59 -20.90
CA ARG A 14 -6.42 -18.32 -21.15
C ARG A 14 -5.50 -17.92 -19.98
N ALA A 15 -5.95 -18.05 -18.75
CA ALA A 15 -5.15 -17.73 -17.57
C ALA A 15 -3.90 -18.63 -17.44
N LEU A 16 -4.00 -19.89 -17.87
CA LEU A 16 -2.90 -20.85 -17.85
C LEU A 16 -1.96 -20.74 -19.08
N SER A 17 -2.38 -20.06 -20.15
CA SER A 17 -1.64 -19.99 -21.40
C SER A 17 -0.35 -19.16 -21.28
N ALA A 18 0.80 -19.80 -21.45
CA ALA A 18 2.08 -19.12 -21.50
C ALA A 18 2.29 -18.31 -22.81
N ALA A 19 1.43 -18.49 -23.82
CA ALA A 19 1.45 -17.70 -25.06
C ALA A 19 0.82 -16.30 -24.89
N LEU A 20 0.12 -16.05 -23.77
CA LEU A 20 -0.46 -14.75 -23.45
C LEU A 20 0.43 -14.01 -22.45
N ASP A 21 0.48 -12.70 -22.58
CA ASP A 21 1.12 -11.83 -21.59
C ASP A 21 0.34 -11.83 -20.27
N ASP A 22 1.00 -11.38 -19.20
CA ASP A 22 0.41 -11.37 -17.85
C ASP A 22 -0.85 -10.50 -17.75
N ALA A 23 -0.94 -9.40 -18.53
CA ALA A 23 -2.11 -8.53 -18.52
C ALA A 23 -3.34 -9.26 -19.07
N ASN A 24 -3.21 -10.00 -20.17
CA ASN A 24 -4.30 -10.79 -20.74
C ASN A 24 -4.69 -11.98 -19.86
N ARG A 25 -3.69 -12.64 -19.25
CA ARG A 25 -3.92 -13.72 -18.26
C ARG A 25 -4.68 -13.22 -17.04
N LYS A 26 -4.32 -12.05 -16.49
CA LYS A 26 -5.01 -11.40 -15.36
C LYS A 26 -6.44 -10.98 -15.70
N ARG A 27 -6.70 -10.49 -16.93
CA ARG A 27 -8.06 -10.21 -17.39
C ARG A 27 -8.93 -11.47 -17.38
N ALA A 28 -8.38 -12.61 -17.75
CA ALA A 28 -9.10 -13.88 -17.66
C ALA A 28 -9.41 -14.26 -16.20
N LEU A 29 -8.48 -14.06 -15.27
CA LEU A 29 -8.72 -14.25 -13.83
C LEU A 29 -9.81 -13.30 -13.30
N THR A 30 -9.83 -12.05 -13.71
CA THR A 30 -10.89 -11.11 -13.39
C THR A 30 -12.26 -11.64 -13.81
N ALA A 31 -12.36 -12.17 -15.04
CA ALA A 31 -13.61 -12.76 -15.54
C ALA A 31 -14.05 -13.98 -14.72
N ILE A 32 -13.13 -14.86 -14.31
CA ILE A 32 -13.41 -15.98 -13.41
C ILE A 32 -13.87 -15.48 -12.04
N GLY A 33 -13.17 -14.48 -11.47
CA GLY A 33 -13.42 -13.96 -10.12
C GLY A 33 -14.81 -13.33 -9.91
N TYR A 34 -15.47 -12.91 -11.00
CA TYR A 34 -16.85 -12.41 -10.93
C TYR A 34 -17.92 -13.50 -11.00
N ASN A 35 -17.56 -14.77 -11.19
CA ASN A 35 -18.49 -15.90 -11.16
C ASN A 35 -18.56 -16.50 -9.75
N ALA A 36 -19.77 -16.57 -9.18
CA ALA A 36 -20.02 -17.15 -7.87
C ALA A 36 -20.42 -18.65 -8.02
N THR A 37 -19.51 -19.46 -8.61
CA THR A 37 -19.73 -20.88 -8.83
C THR A 37 -18.55 -21.71 -8.30
N GLN A 38 -18.80 -23.01 -8.00
CA GLN A 38 -17.75 -23.94 -7.60
C GLN A 38 -16.67 -24.07 -8.67
N GLU A 39 -17.08 -24.14 -9.95
CA GLU A 39 -16.17 -24.24 -11.09
C GLU A 39 -15.22 -23.05 -11.19
N ALA A 40 -15.69 -21.84 -10.85
CA ALA A 40 -14.87 -20.65 -10.84
C ALA A 40 -13.82 -20.69 -9.70
N ALA A 41 -14.23 -21.12 -8.52
CA ALA A 41 -13.32 -21.31 -7.39
C ALA A 41 -12.24 -22.36 -7.70
N ASP A 42 -12.64 -23.51 -8.26
CA ASP A 42 -11.74 -24.59 -8.64
C ASP A 42 -10.76 -24.18 -9.76
N ALA A 43 -11.26 -23.46 -10.76
CA ALA A 43 -10.43 -22.90 -11.82
C ALA A 43 -9.38 -21.93 -11.26
N MET A 44 -9.76 -21.06 -10.34
CA MET A 44 -8.86 -20.11 -9.70
C MET A 44 -7.79 -20.81 -8.84
N LEU A 45 -8.18 -21.84 -8.08
CA LEU A 45 -7.25 -22.69 -7.31
C LEU A 45 -6.25 -23.41 -8.24
N GLU A 46 -6.72 -23.91 -9.38
CA GLU A 46 -5.85 -24.57 -10.36
C GLU A 46 -4.83 -23.59 -10.96
N VAL A 47 -5.26 -22.37 -11.33
CA VAL A 47 -4.35 -21.35 -11.85
C VAL A 47 -3.34 -20.93 -10.78
N ALA A 48 -3.76 -20.71 -9.54
CA ALA A 48 -2.85 -20.37 -8.45
C ALA A 48 -1.81 -21.45 -8.17
N ALA A 49 -2.15 -22.73 -8.36
CA ALA A 49 -1.24 -23.86 -8.17
C ALA A 49 -0.25 -24.06 -9.34
N LYS A 50 -0.64 -23.71 -10.57
CA LYS A 50 0.11 -24.03 -11.81
C LYS A 50 0.86 -22.83 -12.40
N THR A 51 0.71 -21.64 -11.84
CA THR A 51 1.38 -20.43 -12.33
C THR A 51 2.33 -19.86 -11.29
N ASP A 52 3.13 -18.89 -11.70
CA ASP A 52 4.12 -18.22 -10.85
C ASP A 52 3.93 -16.69 -10.88
N LYS A 53 4.74 -16.01 -10.06
CA LYS A 53 4.88 -14.54 -10.04
C LYS A 53 3.54 -13.80 -10.07
N ALA A 54 3.37 -12.93 -11.06
CA ALA A 54 2.27 -11.98 -11.13
C ALA A 54 0.90 -12.63 -11.36
N VAL A 55 0.84 -13.74 -12.09
CA VAL A 55 -0.43 -14.46 -12.36
C VAL A 55 -0.88 -15.22 -11.13
N LYS A 56 0.06 -15.90 -10.44
CA LYS A 56 -0.22 -16.56 -9.16
C LYS A 56 -0.67 -15.58 -8.10
N ALA A 57 -0.01 -14.42 -8.00
CA ALA A 57 -0.38 -13.38 -7.03
C ALA A 57 -1.80 -12.86 -7.26
N GLU A 58 -2.19 -12.63 -8.52
CA GLU A 58 -3.54 -12.20 -8.89
C GLU A 58 -4.59 -13.29 -8.58
N ALA A 59 -4.31 -14.55 -8.92
CA ALA A 59 -5.21 -15.67 -8.60
C ALA A 59 -5.39 -15.82 -7.08
N LEU A 60 -4.30 -15.72 -6.32
CA LEU A 60 -4.34 -15.75 -4.85
C LEU A 60 -5.15 -14.58 -4.28
N TRP A 61 -4.98 -13.37 -4.83
CA TRP A 61 -5.76 -12.21 -4.43
C TRP A 61 -7.27 -12.47 -4.58
N TRP A 62 -7.71 -13.02 -5.72
CA TRP A 62 -9.11 -13.38 -5.94
C TRP A 62 -9.61 -14.43 -4.95
N LEU A 63 -8.84 -15.49 -4.72
CA LEU A 63 -9.19 -16.56 -3.77
C LEU A 63 -9.40 -16.01 -2.36
N LEU A 64 -8.46 -15.19 -1.87
CA LEU A 64 -8.53 -14.61 -0.54
C LEU A 64 -9.66 -13.60 -0.37
N ASN A 65 -10.00 -12.83 -1.41
CA ASN A 65 -11.11 -11.88 -1.37
C ASN A 65 -12.49 -12.53 -1.51
N ARG A 66 -12.58 -13.74 -2.07
CA ARG A 66 -13.86 -14.44 -2.32
C ARG A 66 -14.17 -15.55 -1.33
N LYS A 67 -13.15 -16.11 -0.68
CA LYS A 67 -13.27 -17.28 0.23
C LYS A 67 -14.29 -17.09 1.37
N ASP A 68 -14.47 -15.86 1.86
CA ASP A 68 -15.37 -15.55 2.97
C ASP A 68 -16.65 -14.82 2.49
N SER A 69 -16.85 -14.72 1.18
CA SER A 69 -18.00 -14.05 0.56
C SER A 69 -18.67 -14.94 -0.47
N SER A 70 -18.53 -14.64 -1.75
CA SER A 70 -19.22 -15.38 -2.83
C SER A 70 -18.77 -16.84 -3.01
N TRP A 71 -17.62 -17.22 -2.47
CA TRP A 71 -17.08 -18.59 -2.52
C TRP A 71 -16.98 -19.26 -1.13
N LYS A 72 -17.66 -18.74 -0.12
CA LYS A 72 -17.58 -19.21 1.27
C LYS A 72 -17.91 -20.68 1.44
N ASP A 73 -18.84 -21.21 0.63
CA ASP A 73 -19.34 -22.57 0.72
C ASP A 73 -18.58 -23.56 -0.18
N PHE A 74 -17.54 -23.10 -0.91
CA PHE A 74 -16.81 -23.89 -1.89
C PHE A 74 -15.50 -24.49 -1.38
N GLY A 75 -15.26 -24.49 -0.06
CA GLY A 75 -14.11 -25.13 0.55
C GLY A 75 -12.74 -24.50 0.21
N VAL A 76 -12.72 -23.24 -0.26
CA VAL A 76 -11.51 -22.56 -0.73
C VAL A 76 -10.42 -22.52 0.33
N ASN A 77 -10.76 -22.23 1.60
CA ASN A 77 -9.78 -22.17 2.70
C ASN A 77 -9.04 -23.50 2.89
N ALA A 78 -9.78 -24.61 2.91
CA ALA A 78 -9.19 -25.94 3.06
C ALA A 78 -8.33 -26.30 1.84
N ALA A 79 -8.80 -25.97 0.63
CA ALA A 79 -8.08 -26.25 -0.61
C ALA A 79 -6.78 -25.46 -0.74
N LEU A 80 -6.75 -24.19 -0.30
CA LEU A 80 -5.55 -23.35 -0.28
C LEU A 80 -4.44 -23.98 0.56
N LYS A 81 -4.78 -24.41 1.78
CA LYS A 81 -3.84 -25.08 2.69
C LYS A 81 -3.42 -26.46 2.17
N ALA A 82 -4.37 -27.30 1.78
CA ALA A 82 -4.09 -28.66 1.31
C ALA A 82 -3.21 -28.70 0.05
N ARG A 83 -3.33 -27.70 -0.83
CA ARG A 83 -2.50 -27.57 -2.06
C ARG A 83 -1.19 -26.81 -1.83
N GLY A 84 -0.89 -26.35 -0.61
CA GLY A 84 0.29 -25.54 -0.31
C GLY A 84 0.33 -24.20 -1.05
N ILE A 85 -0.84 -23.66 -1.45
CA ILE A 85 -0.95 -22.39 -2.16
C ILE A 85 -0.82 -21.23 -1.17
N TYR A 86 -1.52 -21.33 -0.03
CA TYR A 86 -1.51 -20.36 1.05
C TYR A 86 -1.86 -21.03 2.38
N ASP A 87 -1.03 -20.77 3.40
CA ASP A 87 -1.31 -21.10 4.79
C ASP A 87 -1.14 -19.83 5.64
N PRO A 88 -2.21 -19.33 6.28
CA PRO A 88 -2.13 -18.13 7.11
C PRO A 88 -1.17 -18.28 8.29
N GLU A 89 -0.93 -19.50 8.79
CA GLU A 89 0.00 -19.75 9.88
C GLU A 89 1.48 -19.69 9.43
N ALA A 90 1.73 -19.96 8.14
CA ALA A 90 3.06 -19.92 7.54
C ALA A 90 3.46 -18.56 6.96
N VAL A 91 2.57 -17.55 7.01
CA VAL A 91 2.89 -16.20 6.53
C VAL A 91 3.95 -15.57 7.43
N GLU A 92 5.11 -15.22 6.84
CA GLU A 92 6.12 -14.43 7.51
C GLU A 92 5.66 -12.98 7.61
N LEU A 93 5.66 -12.44 8.82
CA LEU A 93 5.31 -11.06 9.11
C LEU A 93 6.51 -10.35 9.73
N THR A 94 6.78 -9.15 9.28
CA THR A 94 7.87 -8.31 9.78
C THR A 94 7.30 -7.13 10.53
N GLY A 95 7.78 -6.88 11.74
CA GLY A 95 7.47 -5.67 12.49
C GLY A 95 7.90 -4.44 11.68
N ALA A 96 7.02 -3.44 11.59
CA ALA A 96 7.26 -2.23 10.82
C ALA A 96 6.60 -1.05 11.54
N THR A 97 7.33 -0.42 12.45
CA THR A 97 6.81 0.68 13.26
C THR A 97 7.43 2.02 12.85
N ILE A 98 6.67 3.09 13.05
CA ILE A 98 7.15 4.46 12.92
C ILE A 98 7.22 5.05 14.34
N PRO A 99 8.36 5.63 14.76
CA PRO A 99 8.47 6.28 16.06
C PRO A 99 7.55 7.50 16.15
N ALA A 100 7.07 7.82 17.34
CA ALA A 100 6.35 9.07 17.56
C ALA A 100 7.30 10.25 17.33
N ALA A 101 6.77 11.35 16.77
CA ALA A 101 7.53 12.59 16.66
C ALA A 101 7.67 13.23 18.04
N GLU A 102 8.83 13.84 18.28
CA GLU A 102 9.07 14.74 19.38
C GLU A 102 8.58 16.16 19.04
N ALA A 103 8.64 17.07 20.00
CA ALA A 103 8.37 18.48 19.73
C ALA A 103 9.36 19.03 18.68
N PRO A 104 8.86 19.82 17.70
CA PRO A 104 9.72 20.35 16.64
C PRO A 104 10.85 21.23 17.20
N LYS A 105 12.05 21.10 16.63
CA LYS A 105 13.23 21.89 17.01
C LYS A 105 13.25 23.27 16.40
N PHE A 106 12.42 23.52 15.39
CA PHE A 106 12.27 24.81 14.73
C PHE A 106 10.83 25.01 14.27
N THR A 107 10.49 26.24 13.95
CA THR A 107 9.14 26.67 13.61
C THR A 107 9.00 27.02 12.12
N VAL A 108 7.77 27.20 11.66
CA VAL A 108 7.48 27.71 10.32
C VAL A 108 8.14 29.08 10.10
N ALA A 109 8.16 29.96 11.13
CA ALA A 109 8.75 31.29 11.04
C ALA A 109 10.26 31.25 10.75
N ASP A 110 10.97 30.30 11.35
CA ASP A 110 12.41 30.11 11.12
C ASP A 110 12.71 29.76 9.66
N VAL A 111 11.83 29.05 8.99
CA VAL A 111 11.97 28.70 7.56
C VAL A 111 11.56 29.83 6.65
N LEU A 112 10.50 30.57 6.97
CA LEU A 112 9.99 31.68 6.15
C LEU A 112 11.03 32.82 6.00
N ALA A 113 11.97 32.97 6.94
CA ALA A 113 13.05 33.93 6.87
C ALA A 113 14.13 33.57 5.83
N LEU A 114 14.11 32.35 5.27
CA LEU A 114 15.14 31.82 4.41
C LEU A 114 14.74 31.85 2.93
N LYS A 115 15.72 32.04 2.05
CA LYS A 115 15.55 31.95 0.61
C LYS A 115 15.83 30.49 0.15
N GLY A 116 14.86 29.87 -0.50
CA GLY A 116 15.01 28.53 -1.05
C GLY A 116 15.72 28.47 -2.39
N ASP A 117 16.41 27.37 -2.65
CA ASP A 117 17.08 27.05 -3.91
C ASP A 117 16.41 25.86 -4.59
N VAL A 118 16.01 26.04 -5.84
CA VAL A 118 15.25 25.02 -6.60
C VAL A 118 16.08 23.76 -6.86
N THR A 119 17.37 23.90 -7.15
CA THR A 119 18.25 22.76 -7.47
C THR A 119 18.46 21.89 -6.23
N ARG A 120 18.87 22.49 -5.12
CA ARG A 120 19.03 21.77 -3.85
C ARG A 120 17.72 21.16 -3.37
N GLY A 121 16.60 21.84 -3.57
CA GLY A 121 15.28 21.32 -3.23
C GLY A 121 14.93 20.04 -4.02
N GLY A 122 15.27 19.98 -5.30
CA GLY A 122 15.10 18.79 -6.13
C GLY A 122 15.97 17.61 -5.67
N GLU A 123 17.22 17.86 -5.36
CA GLU A 123 18.14 16.84 -4.83
C GLU A 123 17.66 16.32 -3.46
N LYS A 124 17.22 17.22 -2.58
CA LYS A 124 16.68 16.85 -1.26
C LYS A 124 15.39 16.03 -1.40
N PHE A 125 14.48 16.43 -2.30
CA PHE A 125 13.27 15.65 -2.57
C PHE A 125 13.61 14.24 -3.05
N ALA A 126 14.51 14.11 -4.02
CA ALA A 126 14.93 12.83 -4.57
C ALA A 126 15.57 11.91 -3.52
N SER A 127 16.33 12.46 -2.58
CA SER A 127 17.01 11.66 -1.55
C SER A 127 16.16 11.31 -0.34
N VAL A 128 15.17 12.14 0.02
CA VAL A 128 14.41 11.97 1.29
C VAL A 128 12.93 11.68 1.05
N CYS A 129 12.27 12.40 0.15
CA CYS A 129 10.81 12.40 0.01
C CYS A 129 10.30 11.41 -1.04
N SER A 130 11.12 11.12 -2.06
CA SER A 130 10.72 10.34 -3.24
C SER A 130 10.40 8.88 -2.95
N SER A 131 10.89 8.33 -1.84
CA SER A 131 10.55 6.97 -1.40
C SER A 131 9.07 6.81 -1.05
N CYS A 132 8.39 7.90 -0.72
CA CYS A 132 6.99 7.90 -0.33
C CYS A 132 6.10 8.75 -1.24
N HIS A 133 6.58 9.92 -1.67
CA HIS A 133 5.83 10.91 -2.45
C HIS A 133 6.27 10.97 -3.90
N ARG A 134 5.31 11.28 -4.78
CA ARG A 134 5.57 11.62 -6.18
C ARG A 134 5.43 13.11 -6.42
N ALA A 135 6.40 13.70 -7.13
CA ALA A 135 6.33 15.07 -7.65
C ALA A 135 6.95 15.14 -9.06
N GLY A 136 6.14 15.45 -10.07
CA GLY A 136 6.51 15.30 -11.47
C GLY A 136 6.78 13.83 -11.80
N ASP A 137 7.94 13.57 -12.41
CA ASP A 137 8.37 12.21 -12.77
C ASP A 137 9.23 11.53 -11.69
N VAL A 138 9.42 12.18 -10.53
CA VAL A 138 10.26 11.70 -9.44
C VAL A 138 9.41 11.12 -8.32
N GLY A 139 9.77 9.91 -7.85
CA GLY A 139 9.23 9.29 -6.65
C GLY A 139 8.13 8.26 -6.88
N THR A 140 7.48 7.87 -5.80
CA THR A 140 6.49 6.79 -5.71
C THR A 140 5.12 7.31 -5.22
N GLU A 141 4.08 6.48 -5.34
CA GLU A 141 2.71 6.82 -4.92
C GLU A 141 2.29 6.08 -3.63
N TYR A 142 3.23 5.87 -2.70
CA TYR A 142 2.89 5.34 -1.38
C TYR A 142 2.10 6.35 -0.53
N ALA A 143 2.50 7.63 -0.59
CA ALA A 143 1.87 8.75 0.12
C ALA A 143 1.16 9.68 -0.89
N PRO A 144 0.42 10.73 -0.43
CA PRO A 144 -0.24 11.66 -1.34
C PRO A 144 0.70 12.22 -2.40
N SER A 145 0.25 12.24 -3.66
CA SER A 145 0.98 12.90 -4.73
C SER A 145 1.09 14.41 -4.47
N LEU A 146 2.28 14.95 -4.66
CA LEU A 146 2.58 16.36 -4.49
C LEU A 146 2.49 17.15 -5.80
N ASN A 147 2.05 16.52 -6.92
CA ASN A 147 1.88 17.16 -8.21
C ASN A 147 0.89 18.34 -8.13
N GLY A 148 1.40 19.55 -8.36
CA GLY A 148 0.62 20.78 -8.27
C GLY A 148 0.10 21.12 -6.87
N TRP A 149 0.33 20.26 -5.86
CA TRP A 149 -0.18 20.49 -4.50
C TRP A 149 0.46 21.73 -3.89
N ALA A 150 1.81 21.83 -3.90
CA ALA A 150 2.52 22.97 -3.33
C ALA A 150 2.21 24.31 -4.05
N LYS A 151 1.83 24.29 -5.32
CA LYS A 151 1.37 25.48 -6.05
C LYS A 151 0.02 26.00 -5.53
N ARG A 152 -0.82 25.11 -5.06
CA ARG A 152 -2.18 25.46 -4.57
C ARG A 152 -2.20 25.80 -3.08
N GLN A 153 -1.13 25.46 -2.34
CA GLN A 153 -1.03 25.74 -0.91
C GLN A 153 -0.19 27.00 -0.64
N THR A 154 -0.41 27.61 0.52
CA THR A 154 0.52 28.61 1.02
C THR A 154 1.81 27.94 1.48
N THR A 155 2.87 28.72 1.57
CA THR A 155 4.17 28.22 2.07
C THR A 155 4.04 27.71 3.50
N GLU A 156 3.27 28.38 4.34
CA GLU A 156 3.03 28.02 5.73
C GLU A 156 2.36 26.64 5.86
N VAL A 157 1.34 26.36 5.02
CA VAL A 157 0.67 25.07 4.99
C VAL A 157 1.64 23.97 4.61
N PHE A 158 2.45 24.17 3.57
CA PHE A 158 3.48 23.22 3.19
C PHE A 158 4.47 22.95 4.34
N LEU A 159 5.03 24.02 4.92
CA LEU A 159 6.01 23.91 6.00
C LEU A 159 5.43 23.19 7.22
N ASN A 160 4.20 23.57 7.64
CA ASN A 160 3.55 22.91 8.77
C ASN A 160 3.29 21.42 8.50
N SER A 161 2.94 21.05 7.27
CA SER A 161 2.71 19.65 6.90
C SER A 161 3.96 18.77 7.01
N VAL A 162 5.17 19.36 6.91
CA VAL A 162 6.43 18.63 7.06
C VAL A 162 6.96 18.71 8.50
N ILE A 163 6.81 19.85 9.16
CA ILE A 163 7.23 20.05 10.56
C ILE A 163 6.33 19.27 11.51
N ASN A 164 5.01 19.36 11.30
CA ASN A 164 3.97 18.74 12.14
C ASN A 164 3.04 17.83 11.33
N PRO A 165 3.52 16.71 10.78
CA PRO A 165 2.73 15.90 9.83
C PRO A 165 1.49 15.24 10.42
N SER A 166 1.36 15.24 11.74
CA SER A 166 0.17 14.74 12.44
C SER A 166 -0.90 15.80 12.69
N ALA A 167 -0.62 17.08 12.41
CA ALA A 167 -1.58 18.16 12.64
C ALA A 167 -2.76 18.10 11.65
N ASP A 168 -2.48 17.68 10.41
CA ASP A 168 -3.50 17.49 9.37
C ASP A 168 -3.10 16.32 8.46
N ILE A 169 -3.87 15.24 8.53
CA ILE A 169 -3.62 14.01 7.75
C ILE A 169 -4.58 13.97 6.57
N ALA A 170 -4.04 13.88 5.37
CA ALA A 170 -4.85 13.78 4.15
C ALA A 170 -5.83 12.60 4.22
N GLN A 171 -7.04 12.80 3.72
CA GLN A 171 -8.08 11.77 3.66
C GLN A 171 -7.56 10.50 2.97
N GLY A 172 -7.81 9.35 3.58
CA GLY A 172 -7.35 8.04 3.09
C GLY A 172 -5.93 7.65 3.56
N PHE A 173 -5.20 8.55 4.24
CA PHE A 173 -3.84 8.29 4.73
C PHE A 173 -3.73 8.14 6.26
N ASN A 174 -4.85 7.90 6.92
CA ASN A 174 -4.85 7.59 8.35
C ASN A 174 -4.21 6.23 8.60
N GLY A 175 -3.11 6.22 9.32
CA GLY A 175 -2.38 5.01 9.67
C GLY A 175 -3.15 4.11 10.63
N THR A 176 -2.90 2.83 10.52
CA THR A 176 -3.39 1.79 11.44
C THR A 176 -2.21 1.20 12.20
N GLN A 177 -2.39 0.95 13.48
CA GLN A 177 -1.52 0.17 14.34
C GLN A 177 -2.10 -1.23 14.49
N ILE A 178 -1.31 -2.25 14.21
CA ILE A 178 -1.68 -3.66 14.33
C ILE A 178 -0.66 -4.32 15.25
N LYS A 179 -1.13 -4.85 16.38
CA LYS A 179 -0.33 -5.72 17.25
C LYS A 179 -0.59 -7.17 16.88
N LEU A 180 0.46 -7.89 16.61
CA LEU A 180 0.40 -9.32 16.30
C LEU A 180 0.42 -10.15 17.59
N LYS A 181 -0.12 -11.36 17.53
CA LYS A 181 -0.05 -12.34 18.63
C LYS A 181 1.37 -12.79 18.92
N SER A 182 2.31 -12.62 17.98
CA SER A 182 3.75 -12.82 18.19
C SER A 182 4.40 -11.78 19.11
N GLY A 183 3.74 -10.63 19.31
CA GLY A 183 4.29 -9.47 20.01
C GLY A 183 4.83 -8.38 19.08
N ASP A 184 5.00 -8.66 17.80
CA ASP A 184 5.42 -7.67 16.81
C ASP A 184 4.32 -6.65 16.54
N GLU A 185 4.70 -5.48 16.03
CA GLU A 185 3.78 -4.40 15.70
C GLU A 185 3.99 -3.88 14.28
N ILE A 186 2.90 -3.63 13.57
CA ILE A 186 2.90 -3.10 12.20
C ILE A 186 2.12 -1.79 12.19
N HIS A 187 2.76 -0.72 11.69
CA HIS A 187 2.13 0.54 11.34
C HIS A 187 2.02 0.66 9.82
N GLY A 188 0.85 0.98 9.32
CA GLY A 188 0.66 1.09 7.87
C GLY A 188 -0.74 1.54 7.46
N LEU A 189 -0.90 1.69 6.15
CA LEU A 189 -2.19 1.88 5.51
C LEU A 189 -2.82 0.51 5.25
N VAL A 190 -4.08 0.35 5.61
CA VAL A 190 -4.84 -0.85 5.24
C VAL A 190 -5.43 -0.63 3.85
N LEU A 191 -4.87 -1.34 2.87
CA LEU A 191 -5.31 -1.28 1.47
C LEU A 191 -6.51 -2.18 1.20
N SER A 192 -6.68 -3.24 2.00
CA SER A 192 -7.82 -4.16 1.90
C SER A 192 -8.24 -4.65 3.29
N GLU A 193 -9.54 -4.62 3.53
CA GLU A 193 -10.19 -5.06 4.78
C GLU A 193 -10.56 -6.55 4.78
N GLY A 194 -10.09 -7.32 3.83
CA GLY A 194 -10.33 -8.76 3.74
C GLY A 194 -9.70 -9.58 4.87
N ASP A 195 -9.72 -10.89 4.74
CA ASP A 195 -8.88 -11.81 5.50
C ASP A 195 -8.05 -12.63 4.50
N PRO A 196 -6.74 -12.34 4.39
CA PRO A 196 -5.95 -11.43 5.22
C PRO A 196 -6.22 -9.94 4.95
N LEU A 197 -5.84 -9.08 5.90
CA LEU A 197 -5.66 -7.65 5.62
C LEU A 197 -4.47 -7.48 4.66
N ILE A 198 -4.55 -6.51 3.75
CA ILE A 198 -3.37 -6.04 3.01
C ILE A 198 -2.93 -4.72 3.65
N VAL A 199 -1.74 -4.72 4.20
CA VAL A 199 -1.19 -3.57 4.93
C VAL A 199 0.09 -3.12 4.25
N GLN A 200 0.16 -1.82 3.94
CA GLN A 200 1.35 -1.21 3.38
C GLN A 200 1.99 -0.27 4.41
N SER A 201 3.19 -0.61 4.84
CA SER A 201 3.99 0.16 5.78
C SER A 201 4.88 1.19 5.07
N ALA A 202 5.45 2.12 5.84
CA ALA A 202 6.42 3.08 5.32
C ALA A 202 7.59 2.36 4.61
N GLY A 203 8.08 2.96 3.53
CA GLY A 203 9.07 2.33 2.66
C GLY A 203 8.49 1.34 1.65
N GLY A 204 7.15 1.22 1.58
CA GLY A 204 6.45 0.42 0.57
C GLY A 204 6.34 -1.08 0.90
N LEU A 205 6.78 -1.52 2.08
CA LEU A 205 6.60 -2.91 2.51
C LEU A 205 5.11 -3.25 2.60
N THR A 206 4.66 -4.11 1.70
CA THR A 206 3.28 -4.59 1.68
C THR A 206 3.22 -6.01 2.23
N GLN A 207 2.40 -6.21 3.26
CA GLN A 207 2.23 -7.49 3.95
C GLN A 207 0.77 -7.93 3.91
N THR A 208 0.55 -9.24 3.79
CA THR A 208 -0.76 -9.88 3.96
C THR A 208 -0.85 -10.38 5.39
N VAL A 209 -1.65 -9.72 6.21
CA VAL A 209 -1.77 -9.98 7.65
C VAL A 209 -3.03 -10.80 7.92
N PRO A 210 -2.93 -12.11 8.20
CA PRO A 210 -4.09 -12.93 8.54
C PRO A 210 -4.76 -12.41 9.82
N ARG A 211 -6.09 -12.29 9.80
CA ARG A 211 -6.84 -11.75 10.95
C ARG A 211 -6.66 -12.57 12.21
N ASN A 212 -6.52 -13.88 12.10
CA ASN A 212 -6.27 -14.76 13.24
C ASN A 212 -4.90 -14.51 13.92
N ARG A 213 -3.95 -13.84 13.24
CA ARG A 213 -2.65 -13.43 13.79
C ARG A 213 -2.69 -12.09 14.52
N ILE A 214 -3.79 -11.34 14.43
CA ILE A 214 -3.94 -10.02 15.04
C ILE A 214 -4.42 -10.17 16.49
N ALA A 215 -3.69 -9.55 17.43
CA ALA A 215 -4.09 -9.43 18.82
C ALA A 215 -4.94 -8.16 19.07
N GLU A 216 -4.49 -7.03 18.49
CA GLU A 216 -5.17 -5.73 18.61
C GLU A 216 -5.00 -4.93 17.32
N ARG A 217 -6.02 -4.16 16.96
CA ARG A 217 -5.97 -3.22 15.84
C ARG A 217 -6.67 -1.92 16.22
N LYS A 218 -6.03 -0.79 15.94
CA LYS A 218 -6.62 0.54 16.17
C LYS A 218 -6.02 1.57 15.20
N GLY A 219 -6.66 2.73 15.11
CA GLY A 219 -6.06 3.89 14.43
C GLY A 219 -4.74 4.27 15.09
N LEU A 220 -3.74 4.61 14.29
CA LEU A 220 -2.42 5.01 14.80
C LEU A 220 -2.49 6.33 15.59
N GLY A 221 -3.49 7.19 15.31
CA GLY A 221 -3.69 8.47 16.01
C GLY A 221 -2.68 9.55 15.61
N ARG A 222 -1.80 9.27 14.64
CA ARG A 222 -0.78 10.18 14.11
C ARG A 222 -0.42 9.80 12.68
N SER A 223 0.30 10.69 12.02
CA SER A 223 0.76 10.46 10.64
C SER A 223 1.74 9.29 10.54
N LEU A 224 1.70 8.60 9.39
CA LEU A 224 2.77 7.68 8.96
C LEU A 224 3.96 8.44 8.37
N MET A 225 3.82 9.73 8.06
CA MET A 225 4.91 10.58 7.63
C MET A 225 5.78 10.95 8.84
N LEU A 226 7.08 10.82 8.70
CA LEU A 226 8.05 11.31 9.68
C LEU A 226 8.11 12.84 9.66
N SER A 227 8.32 13.45 10.81
CA SER A 227 8.51 14.92 10.91
C SER A 227 9.85 15.36 10.29
N ALA A 228 9.97 16.65 10.02
CA ALA A 228 11.22 17.24 9.52
C ALA A 228 12.44 16.85 10.36
N ASP A 229 12.33 16.88 11.68
CA ASP A 229 13.41 16.50 12.60
C ASP A 229 13.77 15.02 12.50
N GLN A 230 12.77 14.14 12.41
CA GLN A 230 12.98 12.70 12.24
C GLN A 230 13.64 12.36 10.91
N LEU A 231 13.40 13.17 9.88
CA LEU A 231 14.03 13.06 8.56
C LEU A 231 15.40 13.74 8.48
N GLY A 232 15.85 14.39 9.57
CA GLY A 232 17.10 15.14 9.61
C GLY A 232 17.11 16.37 8.71
N LEU A 233 15.93 16.96 8.44
CA LEU A 233 15.79 18.13 7.61
C LEU A 233 16.06 19.40 8.44
N THR A 234 16.82 20.31 7.86
CA THR A 234 17.08 21.65 8.42
C THR A 234 16.05 22.67 7.93
N PRO A 235 15.94 23.86 8.57
CA PRO A 235 15.11 24.94 8.05
C PRO A 235 15.45 25.31 6.59
N GLN A 236 16.74 25.28 6.22
CA GLN A 236 17.17 25.57 4.85
C GLN A 236 16.69 24.49 3.86
N ASP A 237 16.76 23.21 4.24
CA ASP A 237 16.23 22.12 3.39
C ASP A 237 14.74 22.30 3.10
N LEU A 238 13.95 22.75 4.08
CA LEU A 238 12.52 23.00 3.88
C LEU A 238 12.26 24.23 2.99
N ALA A 239 13.05 25.28 3.08
CA ALA A 239 12.97 26.41 2.17
C ALA A 239 13.29 25.99 0.72
N ASP A 240 14.33 25.18 0.53
CA ASP A 240 14.73 24.63 -0.76
C ASP A 240 13.67 23.69 -1.35
N LEU A 241 13.14 22.74 -0.54
CA LEU A 241 12.04 21.85 -0.92
C LEU A 241 10.79 22.61 -1.37
N ASN A 242 10.39 23.67 -0.62
CA ASN A 242 9.25 24.50 -0.99
C ASN A 242 9.50 25.20 -2.34
N ALA A 243 10.70 25.76 -2.55
CA ALA A 243 11.05 26.41 -3.81
C ALA A 243 10.94 25.44 -4.99
N TRP A 244 11.44 24.22 -4.85
CA TRP A 244 11.38 23.20 -5.90
C TRP A 244 9.95 22.69 -6.14
N LEU A 245 9.21 22.34 -5.10
CA LEU A 245 7.85 21.83 -5.22
C LEU A 245 6.88 22.85 -5.84
N LYS A 246 7.12 24.15 -5.64
CA LYS A 246 6.38 25.22 -6.35
C LYS A 246 6.60 25.20 -7.88
N THR A 247 7.59 24.48 -8.39
CA THR A 247 7.81 24.28 -9.83
C THR A 247 7.04 23.08 -10.40
N LYS A 248 6.55 22.15 -9.55
CA LYS A 248 5.88 20.87 -9.92
C LYS A 248 4.36 20.98 -9.77
#